data_a62eb8a6d15004b03b1ced4be928247a
#
_entry.id   a62eb8a6d15004b03b1ced4be928247a
#
_cell.length_a   1.000
_cell.length_b   1.000
_cell.length_c   1.000
_cell.angle_alpha   90.00
_cell.angle_beta   90.00
_cell.angle_gamma   90.00
#
_symmetry.space_group_name_H-M   'P 1'
#
loop_
_entity.id
_entity.type
_entity.pdbx_description
1 polymer ?
#
loop_
_entity_poly.entity_id
_entity_poly.type
_entity_poly.pdbx_seq_one_letter_code
_entity_poly.pdbx_strand_id
1 'polypeptide(L)'
;MTASLPPLIGPVLILDDIGDATLTLSALFITQADECPPPVETPGGAHGATALSRFGRATVWRARFDLPADRTSEYRWNGEAYSVAGDLRGDLRIAFVSCNGEETGDLEREGSERNAMWARLCRAHRDAPFALLLHGGDQVYADEITQGHRLSEGWPTRVPDDPSPAELADLRHHLRERLLDRYAALYAAPEFAWIAARVPSLMQWDDHDICDGWGSLRRRQTHSAVGQTLFAAARESFLIFQQAAAEGDLPARFHDPAGHHLGWRVGAPGLRILAPDLRSERTRRSVMGPGGWAMMDAEARNRASGRTLLISSVPLLGPRLSILEALMAVIPRMQKYEDDLRDQWQSRAHREEWRRMLRLVRDMARADGENLTVVSGEIHLAARAVMDLGKGLRIDQLVASGIAHRPPPRAWAGLLDRLAQLGEAPLARYPIRIERLPGQRRRYVAERNYLMLARRSERWSAAWELETGGRTPDLAL
;
A
#
# COMPACT_ATOMS: atom_id res chain seq x y z
N MET A 1 14.28 -8.29 23.74
CA MET A 1 13.39 -7.76 24.83
C MET A 1 12.21 -7.12 24.13
N THR A 2 10.98 -7.62 24.30
CA THR A 2 9.77 -6.96 23.80
C THR A 2 9.61 -5.61 24.53
N ALA A 3 9.61 -4.51 23.78
CA ALA A 3 9.31 -3.20 24.35
C ALA A 3 7.92 -3.22 24.99
N SER A 4 7.76 -2.53 26.12
CA SER A 4 6.42 -2.40 26.73
C SER A 4 5.54 -1.60 25.77
N LEU A 5 4.36 -2.14 25.43
CA LEU A 5 3.36 -1.40 24.66
C LEU A 5 2.94 -0.13 25.41
N PRO A 6 2.77 1.01 24.72
CA PRO A 6 2.06 2.13 25.31
C PRO A 6 0.69 1.70 25.81
N PRO A 7 0.16 2.29 26.87
CA PRO A 7 -1.12 1.88 27.47
C PRO A 7 -2.29 2.01 26.48
N LEU A 8 -2.19 2.94 25.54
CA LEU A 8 -3.23 3.21 24.56
C LEU A 8 -2.60 3.77 23.27
N ILE A 9 -2.92 3.17 22.12
CA ILE A 9 -2.49 3.59 20.78
C ILE A 9 -3.75 3.83 19.95
N GLY A 10 -3.75 4.87 19.13
CA GLY A 10 -4.85 5.28 18.28
C GLY A 10 -5.38 6.68 18.64
N PRO A 11 -6.41 7.17 17.96
CA PRO A 11 -7.15 6.51 16.87
C PRO A 11 -6.35 6.46 15.57
N VAL A 12 -6.52 5.37 14.80
CA VAL A 12 -6.08 5.26 13.41
C VAL A 12 -7.33 5.18 12.55
N LEU A 13 -7.56 6.19 11.71
CA LEU A 13 -8.74 6.26 10.85
C LEU A 13 -8.58 5.44 9.59
N ILE A 14 -9.55 4.60 9.32
CA ILE A 14 -9.68 3.78 8.11
C ILE A 14 -11.01 4.10 7.46
N LEU A 15 -11.00 4.34 6.15
CA LEU A 15 -12.22 4.59 5.39
C LEU A 15 -12.89 3.27 5.05
N ASP A 16 -14.09 3.03 5.59
CA ASP A 16 -14.87 1.83 5.31
C ASP A 16 -15.69 1.97 4.03
N ASP A 17 -16.36 3.10 3.85
CA ASP A 17 -17.19 3.35 2.67
C ASP A 17 -17.42 4.85 2.44
N ILE A 18 -17.83 5.19 1.21
CA ILE A 18 -18.24 6.54 0.81
C ILE A 18 -19.68 6.45 0.30
N GLY A 19 -20.61 6.92 1.11
CA GLY A 19 -22.01 7.08 0.72
C GLY A 19 -22.30 8.42 0.08
N ASP A 20 -23.58 8.64 -0.28
CA ASP A 20 -24.02 9.89 -0.91
C ASP A 20 -23.84 11.11 -0.01
N ALA A 21 -24.01 10.96 1.30
CA ALA A 21 -23.95 12.05 2.27
C ALA A 21 -22.93 11.82 3.39
N THR A 22 -22.39 10.62 3.52
CA THR A 22 -21.57 10.21 4.66
C THR A 22 -20.28 9.51 4.23
N LEU A 23 -19.25 9.70 5.05
CA LEU A 23 -18.07 8.85 5.09
C LEU A 23 -18.23 7.90 6.27
N THR A 24 -18.27 6.62 6.01
CA THR A 24 -18.23 5.60 7.07
C THR A 24 -16.78 5.32 7.41
N LEU A 25 -16.41 5.57 8.66
CA LEU A 25 -15.05 5.47 9.18
C LEU A 25 -14.97 4.43 10.29
N SER A 26 -13.84 3.74 10.35
CA SER A 26 -13.41 2.96 11.49
C SER A 26 -12.24 3.64 12.17
N ALA A 27 -12.32 3.86 13.48
CA ALA A 27 -11.17 4.22 14.30
C ALA A 27 -10.63 2.95 14.99
N LEU A 28 -9.36 2.64 14.75
CA LEU A 28 -8.66 1.51 15.35
C LEU A 28 -7.90 1.97 16.59
N PHE A 29 -7.94 1.13 17.63
CA PHE A 29 -7.23 1.33 18.90
C PHE A 29 -6.51 0.05 19.31
N ILE A 30 -5.36 0.17 19.96
CA ILE A 30 -4.67 -0.93 20.63
C ILE A 30 -4.53 -0.53 22.09
N THR A 31 -5.05 -1.35 22.99
CA THR A 31 -4.95 -1.16 24.44
C THR A 31 -4.22 -2.33 25.07
N GLN A 32 -3.79 -2.17 26.30
CA GLN A 32 -3.42 -3.33 27.12
C GLN A 32 -4.62 -4.28 27.27
N ALA A 33 -4.35 -5.55 27.56
CA ALA A 33 -5.40 -6.57 27.63
C ALA A 33 -6.56 -6.12 28.54
N ASP A 34 -7.78 -6.33 28.03
CA ASP A 34 -9.06 -6.07 28.71
C ASP A 34 -9.42 -4.59 29.01
N GLU A 35 -8.61 -3.62 28.58
CA GLU A 35 -8.96 -2.19 28.68
C GLU A 35 -9.73 -1.74 27.43
N CYS A 36 -11.02 -1.39 27.59
CA CYS A 36 -11.81 -0.82 26.51
C CYS A 36 -11.48 0.67 26.32
N PRO A 37 -11.18 1.14 25.09
CA PRO A 37 -10.93 2.56 24.87
C PRO A 37 -12.19 3.41 25.08
N PRO A 38 -12.05 4.70 25.42
CA PRO A 38 -13.18 5.63 25.46
C PRO A 38 -13.96 5.64 24.15
N PRO A 39 -15.28 5.92 24.17
CA PRO A 39 -16.06 6.04 22.96
C PRO A 39 -15.59 7.21 22.09
N VAL A 40 -15.78 7.06 20.78
CA VAL A 40 -15.62 8.16 19.81
C VAL A 40 -16.89 8.98 19.82
N GLU A 41 -16.78 10.28 19.97
CA GLU A 41 -17.91 11.23 19.97
C GLU A 41 -17.96 11.95 18.62
N THR A 42 -19.15 11.98 18.01
CA THR A 42 -19.45 12.74 16.79
C THR A 42 -20.68 13.61 17.01
N PRO A 43 -21.00 14.54 16.11
CA PRO A 43 -22.29 15.24 16.18
C PRO A 43 -23.50 14.30 16.17
N GLY A 44 -23.35 13.07 15.68
CA GLY A 44 -24.40 12.04 15.67
C GLY A 44 -24.52 11.24 16.98
N GLY A 45 -23.62 11.42 17.94
CA GLY A 45 -23.60 10.71 19.21
C GLY A 45 -22.26 10.05 19.56
N ALA A 46 -22.27 9.22 20.59
CA ALA A 46 -21.13 8.45 21.08
C ALA A 46 -21.12 7.04 20.48
N HIS A 47 -19.96 6.61 20.02
CA HIS A 47 -19.75 5.32 19.34
C HIS A 47 -18.76 4.47 20.15
N GLY A 48 -19.24 3.43 20.78
CA GLY A 48 -18.43 2.48 21.55
C GLY A 48 -17.57 1.60 20.65
N ALA A 49 -16.42 1.19 21.16
CA ALA A 49 -15.52 0.28 20.45
C ALA A 49 -15.92 -1.19 20.66
N THR A 50 -15.72 -2.01 19.65
CA THR A 50 -15.86 -3.47 19.67
C THR A 50 -14.49 -4.13 19.51
N ALA A 51 -14.22 -5.20 20.27
CA ALA A 51 -12.97 -5.93 20.14
C ALA A 51 -12.91 -6.66 18.79
N LEU A 52 -11.85 -6.38 18.00
CA LEU A 52 -11.56 -7.10 16.76
C LEU A 52 -10.74 -8.36 17.02
N SER A 53 -9.70 -8.24 17.83
CA SER A 53 -8.79 -9.35 18.12
C SER A 53 -8.14 -9.18 19.48
N ARG A 54 -7.86 -10.33 20.12
CA ARG A 54 -7.12 -10.41 21.38
C ARG A 54 -5.77 -11.06 21.13
N PHE A 55 -4.76 -10.46 21.73
CA PHE A 55 -3.39 -10.94 21.81
C PHE A 55 -3.05 -11.22 23.26
N GLY A 56 -1.95 -11.88 23.53
CA GLY A 56 -1.59 -12.24 24.92
C GLY A 56 -1.47 -11.03 25.87
N ARG A 57 -1.11 -9.86 25.34
CA ARG A 57 -0.86 -8.64 26.13
C ARG A 57 -1.64 -7.42 25.68
N ALA A 58 -2.44 -7.52 24.62
CA ALA A 58 -3.18 -6.39 24.06
C ALA A 58 -4.51 -6.83 23.46
N THR A 59 -5.44 -5.89 23.38
CA THR A 59 -6.67 -6.03 22.59
C THR A 59 -6.71 -4.94 21.55
N VAL A 60 -7.07 -5.32 20.32
CA VAL A 60 -7.31 -4.38 19.20
C VAL A 60 -8.80 -4.14 19.11
N TRP A 61 -9.18 -2.87 19.08
CA TRP A 61 -10.57 -2.41 19.07
C TRP A 61 -10.89 -1.59 17.85
N ARG A 62 -12.15 -1.58 17.46
CA ARG A 62 -12.69 -0.75 16.40
C ARG A 62 -13.94 -0.01 16.87
N ALA A 63 -13.98 1.30 16.66
CA ALA A 63 -15.22 2.10 16.74
C ALA A 63 -15.61 2.52 15.32
N ARG A 64 -16.82 2.21 14.87
CA ARG A 64 -17.40 2.69 13.60
C ARG A 64 -18.29 3.88 13.82
N PHE A 65 -18.17 4.88 12.95
CA PHE A 65 -18.98 6.09 12.97
C PHE A 65 -19.02 6.74 11.59
N ASP A 66 -20.00 7.63 11.40
CA ASP A 66 -20.20 8.38 10.16
C ASP A 66 -19.83 9.84 10.35
N LEU A 67 -19.20 10.44 9.33
CA LEU A 67 -19.01 11.88 9.19
C LEU A 67 -19.63 12.36 7.87
N PRO A 68 -20.04 13.65 7.75
CA PRO A 68 -20.51 14.21 6.48
C PRO A 68 -19.45 14.10 5.38
N ALA A 69 -19.88 13.72 4.15
CA ALA A 69 -19.02 13.58 2.96
C ALA A 69 -18.94 14.85 2.09
N ASP A 70 -19.51 15.98 2.55
CA ASP A 70 -19.65 17.24 1.81
C ASP A 70 -18.93 18.42 2.45
N ARG A 71 -18.25 18.20 3.58
CA ARG A 71 -17.55 19.25 4.33
C ARG A 71 -16.50 18.71 5.27
N THR A 72 -15.63 19.58 5.74
CA THR A 72 -14.77 19.30 6.90
C THR A 72 -15.63 19.13 8.14
N SER A 73 -15.36 18.08 8.90
CA SER A 73 -16.07 17.73 10.14
C SER A 73 -15.09 17.33 11.22
N GLU A 74 -15.57 17.25 12.45
CA GLU A 74 -14.76 16.86 13.61
C GLU A 74 -15.38 15.66 14.32
N TYR A 75 -14.53 14.83 14.86
CA TYR A 75 -14.87 13.88 15.92
C TYR A 75 -14.02 14.18 17.17
N ARG A 76 -14.48 13.74 18.31
CA ARG A 76 -13.76 13.90 19.59
C ARG A 76 -13.45 12.52 20.17
N TRP A 77 -12.29 12.41 20.73
CA TRP A 77 -11.89 11.22 21.45
C TRP A 77 -10.91 11.57 22.56
N ASN A 78 -11.13 10.99 23.74
CA ASN A 78 -10.31 11.21 24.94
C ASN A 78 -10.06 12.71 25.25
N GLY A 79 -11.09 13.54 25.08
CA GLY A 79 -11.05 14.99 25.34
C GLY A 79 -10.44 15.84 24.21
N GLU A 80 -9.81 15.24 23.20
CA GLU A 80 -9.25 15.94 22.04
C GLU A 80 -10.22 15.96 20.85
N ALA A 81 -10.15 17.02 20.02
CA ALA A 81 -10.91 17.15 18.79
C ALA A 81 -9.99 16.91 17.58
N TYR A 82 -10.51 16.14 16.61
CA TYR A 82 -9.80 15.77 15.40
C TYR A 82 -10.60 16.22 14.18
N SER A 83 -10.01 17.09 13.38
CA SER A 83 -10.63 17.58 12.14
C SER A 83 -10.34 16.63 10.98
N VAL A 84 -11.37 16.29 10.20
CA VAL A 84 -11.31 15.43 9.02
C VAL A 84 -11.84 16.21 7.81
N ALA A 85 -11.04 16.31 6.75
CA ALA A 85 -11.43 16.95 5.50
C ALA A 85 -12.31 15.99 4.68
N GLY A 86 -13.61 15.95 5.02
CA GLY A 86 -14.58 15.00 4.46
C GLY A 86 -15.14 15.36 3.09
N ASP A 87 -14.92 16.57 2.58
CA ASP A 87 -15.42 16.95 1.24
C ASP A 87 -14.62 16.25 0.13
N LEU A 88 -15.22 15.20 -0.42
CA LEU A 88 -14.68 14.47 -1.56
C LEU A 88 -15.33 14.86 -2.90
N ARG A 89 -16.20 15.87 -2.92
CA ARG A 89 -16.95 16.33 -4.11
C ARG A 89 -16.31 17.54 -4.77
N GLY A 90 -15.74 18.43 -3.96
CA GLY A 90 -15.10 19.67 -4.39
C GLY A 90 -13.61 19.52 -4.66
N ASP A 91 -12.89 20.58 -4.38
CA ASP A 91 -11.43 20.56 -4.38
C ASP A 91 -10.92 19.65 -3.26
N LEU A 92 -10.00 18.76 -3.59
CA LEU A 92 -9.48 17.82 -2.61
C LEU A 92 -7.98 17.56 -2.82
N ARG A 93 -7.33 17.10 -1.76
CA ARG A 93 -5.95 16.61 -1.79
C ARG A 93 -5.89 15.19 -1.26
N ILE A 94 -5.10 14.37 -1.93
CA ILE A 94 -4.85 12.98 -1.56
C ILE A 94 -3.34 12.82 -1.40
N ALA A 95 -2.90 12.21 -0.31
CA ALA A 95 -1.52 11.77 -0.16
C ALA A 95 -1.42 10.29 -0.51
N PHE A 96 -0.32 9.90 -1.16
CA PHE A 96 0.01 8.49 -1.41
C PHE A 96 1.41 8.19 -0.86
N VAL A 97 1.50 7.10 -0.11
CA VAL A 97 2.71 6.61 0.55
C VAL A 97 2.87 5.10 0.30
N SER A 98 4.10 4.60 0.37
CA SER A 98 4.41 3.16 0.40
C SER A 98 5.78 2.91 1.03
N CYS A 99 6.10 1.65 1.31
CA CYS A 99 7.41 1.19 1.80
C CYS A 99 7.83 1.93 3.07
N ASN A 100 7.12 1.61 4.16
CA ASN A 100 7.21 2.30 5.44
C ASN A 100 8.05 1.52 6.45
N GLY A 101 9.22 1.08 6.08
CA GLY A 101 10.15 0.35 6.93
C GLY A 101 11.40 -0.10 6.19
N GLU A 102 12.13 -1.02 6.76
CA GLU A 102 13.28 -1.73 6.16
C GLU A 102 13.24 -3.21 6.58
N GLU A 103 13.83 -4.08 5.77
CA GLU A 103 13.82 -5.54 5.95
C GLU A 103 14.51 -5.98 7.24
N THR A 104 15.51 -5.22 7.68
CA THR A 104 16.32 -5.55 8.86
C THR A 104 16.59 -4.33 9.72
N GLY A 105 16.37 -4.45 11.03
CA GLY A 105 16.71 -3.42 12.02
C GLY A 105 15.83 -2.17 11.97
N ASP A 106 14.67 -2.21 11.33
CA ASP A 106 13.80 -1.03 11.17
C ASP A 106 13.34 -0.45 12.52
N LEU A 107 13.04 -1.29 13.51
CA LEU A 107 12.61 -0.84 14.83
C LEU A 107 13.77 -0.30 15.70
N GLU A 108 15.02 -0.49 15.28
CA GLU A 108 16.22 0.01 15.96
C GLU A 108 16.68 1.37 15.43
N ARG A 109 16.03 1.85 14.36
CA ARG A 109 16.36 3.15 13.75
C ARG A 109 15.94 4.31 14.64
N GLU A 110 16.72 5.39 14.59
CA GLU A 110 16.34 6.64 15.22
C GLU A 110 15.00 7.17 14.67
N GLY A 111 14.03 7.39 15.56
CA GLY A 111 12.66 7.76 15.16
C GLY A 111 12.60 9.02 14.30
N SER A 112 13.43 10.03 14.61
CA SER A 112 13.50 11.26 13.84
C SER A 112 14.04 11.08 12.41
N GLU A 113 14.94 10.12 12.20
CA GLU A 113 15.45 9.75 10.88
C GLU A 113 14.39 8.92 10.13
N ARG A 114 13.87 7.87 10.77
CA ARG A 114 12.88 6.97 10.19
C ARG A 114 11.63 7.71 9.72
N ASN A 115 11.12 8.61 10.55
CA ASN A 115 9.84 9.29 10.33
C ASN A 115 9.98 10.68 9.70
N ALA A 116 11.16 11.06 9.17
CA ALA A 116 11.40 12.40 8.61
C ALA A 116 10.38 12.79 7.53
N MET A 117 9.99 11.86 6.65
CA MET A 117 9.01 12.14 5.60
C MET A 117 7.57 12.17 6.14
N TRP A 118 7.25 11.38 7.18
CA TRP A 118 5.99 11.50 7.91
C TRP A 118 5.85 12.87 8.57
N ALA A 119 6.92 13.40 9.19
CA ALA A 119 6.93 14.75 9.73
C ALA A 119 6.66 15.82 8.66
N ARG A 120 7.17 15.63 7.44
CA ARG A 120 6.86 16.52 6.30
C ARG A 120 5.41 16.41 5.85
N LEU A 121 4.88 15.19 5.78
CA LEU A 121 3.48 14.94 5.45
C LEU A 121 2.54 15.62 6.46
N CYS A 122 2.86 15.55 7.76
CA CYS A 122 2.13 16.26 8.80
C CYS A 122 2.14 17.79 8.59
N ARG A 123 3.30 18.37 8.23
CA ARG A 123 3.37 19.81 7.90
C ARG A 123 2.52 20.16 6.68
N ALA A 124 2.64 19.37 5.60
CA ALA A 124 1.86 19.58 4.38
C ALA A 124 0.35 19.46 4.61
N HIS A 125 -0.07 18.63 5.58
CA HIS A 125 -1.48 18.53 6.00
C HIS A 125 -1.94 19.76 6.81
N ARG A 126 -1.09 20.31 7.69
CA ARG A 126 -1.40 21.52 8.44
C ARG A 126 -1.54 22.74 7.52
N ASP A 127 -0.72 22.84 6.48
CA ASP A 127 -0.76 23.92 5.50
C ASP A 127 -2.03 23.84 4.61
N ALA A 128 -2.38 22.63 4.18
CA ALA A 128 -3.60 22.36 3.42
C ALA A 128 -4.00 20.88 3.64
N PRO A 129 -5.20 20.64 4.21
CA PRO A 129 -5.59 19.28 4.61
C PRO A 129 -5.67 18.28 3.45
N PHE A 130 -5.25 17.04 3.71
CA PHE A 130 -5.52 15.90 2.86
C PHE A 130 -6.86 15.29 3.26
N ALA A 131 -7.66 14.92 2.26
CA ALA A 131 -8.93 14.23 2.46
C ALA A 131 -8.77 12.72 2.59
N LEU A 132 -7.77 12.15 1.93
CA LEU A 132 -7.45 10.71 1.95
C LEU A 132 -5.94 10.50 2.04
N LEU A 133 -5.56 9.41 2.69
CA LEU A 133 -4.21 8.87 2.72
C LEU A 133 -4.25 7.46 2.09
N LEU A 134 -3.64 7.32 0.92
CA LEU A 134 -3.55 6.05 0.20
C LEU A 134 -2.21 5.38 0.51
N HIS A 135 -2.23 4.11 0.84
CA HIS A 135 -1.04 3.32 1.10
C HIS A 135 -0.90 2.22 0.05
N GLY A 136 0.22 2.25 -0.65
CA GLY A 136 0.48 1.40 -1.82
C GLY A 136 1.17 0.07 -1.52
N GLY A 137 1.17 -0.38 -0.25
CA GLY A 137 1.84 -1.60 0.20
C GLY A 137 3.05 -1.33 1.08
N ASP A 138 3.55 -2.39 1.73
CA ASP A 138 4.68 -2.38 2.66
C ASP A 138 4.48 -1.40 3.82
N GLN A 139 3.32 -1.49 4.46
CA GLN A 139 3.05 -0.69 5.65
C GLN A 139 3.93 -1.11 6.81
N VAL A 140 4.23 -2.39 6.91
CA VAL A 140 5.21 -2.97 7.81
C VAL A 140 6.13 -3.88 7.02
N TYR A 141 7.38 -3.99 7.48
CA TYR A 141 8.33 -4.98 7.00
C TYR A 141 8.31 -6.15 7.97
N ALA A 142 7.60 -7.21 7.60
CA ALA A 142 7.40 -8.38 8.45
C ALA A 142 8.56 -9.40 8.39
N ASP A 143 9.66 -9.08 7.72
CA ASP A 143 10.75 -10.01 7.43
C ASP A 143 11.39 -10.62 8.68
N GLU A 144 11.54 -9.84 9.74
CA GLU A 144 12.13 -10.30 11.00
C GLU A 144 11.17 -11.06 11.93
N ILE A 145 9.87 -11.17 11.60
CA ILE A 145 8.92 -11.89 12.46
C ILE A 145 9.17 -13.40 12.50
N THR A 146 9.85 -13.91 11.49
CA THR A 146 10.26 -15.34 11.40
C THR A 146 11.38 -15.70 12.37
N GLN A 147 12.10 -14.72 12.91
CA GLN A 147 13.21 -14.92 13.85
C GLN A 147 12.71 -15.28 15.25
N GLY A 148 13.53 -16.08 15.95
CA GLY A 148 13.28 -16.46 17.33
C GLY A 148 12.30 -17.61 17.51
N HIS A 149 11.85 -18.28 16.44
CA HIS A 149 11.05 -19.50 16.52
C HIS A 149 11.66 -20.61 15.67
N ARG A 150 11.86 -21.80 16.26
CA ARG A 150 12.61 -22.92 15.64
C ARG A 150 12.08 -23.40 14.28
N LEU A 151 10.76 -23.25 14.01
CA LEU A 151 10.18 -23.66 12.72
C LEU A 151 10.39 -22.61 11.62
N SER A 152 10.48 -21.32 11.97
CA SER A 152 10.54 -20.24 10.99
C SER A 152 11.89 -19.56 10.85
N GLU A 153 12.81 -19.71 11.82
CA GLU A 153 14.09 -18.99 11.81
C GLU A 153 14.98 -19.27 10.57
N GLY A 154 14.85 -20.43 9.96
CA GLY A 154 15.58 -20.77 8.73
C GLY A 154 14.74 -20.69 7.46
N TRP A 155 13.46 -20.38 7.58
CA TRP A 155 12.56 -20.25 6.44
C TRP A 155 12.80 -18.89 5.72
N PRO A 156 12.71 -18.79 4.41
CA PRO A 156 12.30 -19.80 3.42
C PRO A 156 13.41 -20.74 2.93
N THR A 157 14.67 -20.52 3.32
CA THR A 157 15.79 -21.33 2.84
C THR A 157 15.69 -22.78 3.32
N ARG A 158 15.33 -22.97 4.58
CA ARG A 158 15.10 -24.26 5.21
C ARG A 158 13.62 -24.43 5.53
N VAL A 159 12.96 -25.35 4.85
CA VAL A 159 11.55 -25.71 5.10
C VAL A 159 11.55 -26.92 6.04
N PRO A 160 10.99 -26.83 7.26
CA PRO A 160 10.84 -27.95 8.17
C PRO A 160 9.94 -29.05 7.58
N ASP A 161 10.31 -30.29 7.84
CA ASP A 161 9.52 -31.46 7.46
C ASP A 161 8.43 -31.71 8.52
N ASP A 162 7.21 -31.85 8.06
CA ASP A 162 6.00 -32.33 8.78
C ASP A 162 5.84 -31.85 10.25
N PRO A 163 5.75 -30.51 10.50
CA PRO A 163 5.53 -30.01 11.84
C PRO A 163 4.12 -30.40 12.34
N SER A 164 4.01 -30.75 13.63
CA SER A 164 2.75 -31.11 14.25
C SER A 164 1.77 -29.92 14.35
N PRO A 165 0.45 -30.16 14.47
CA PRO A 165 -0.52 -29.10 14.68
C PRO A 165 -0.24 -28.21 15.91
N ALA A 166 0.30 -28.78 16.99
CA ALA A 166 0.66 -28.02 18.20
C ALA A 166 1.83 -27.07 17.95
N GLU A 167 2.85 -27.53 17.20
CA GLU A 167 3.99 -26.70 16.82
C GLU A 167 3.60 -25.57 15.87
N LEU A 168 2.66 -25.81 14.95
CA LEU A 168 2.11 -24.78 14.07
C LEU A 168 1.25 -23.75 14.83
N ALA A 169 0.52 -24.19 15.86
CA ALA A 169 -0.25 -23.30 16.73
C ALA A 169 0.70 -22.38 17.54
N ASP A 170 1.80 -22.91 18.05
CA ASP A 170 2.84 -22.14 18.73
C ASP A 170 3.53 -21.15 17.78
N LEU A 171 3.88 -21.58 16.57
CA LEU A 171 4.39 -20.68 15.52
C LEU A 171 3.39 -19.56 15.20
N ARG A 172 2.11 -19.89 15.01
CA ARG A 172 1.08 -18.88 14.72
C ARG A 172 0.99 -17.85 15.84
N HIS A 173 1.03 -18.29 17.10
CA HIS A 173 1.04 -17.39 18.25
C HIS A 173 2.26 -16.47 18.22
N HIS A 174 3.46 -17.01 18.00
CA HIS A 174 4.69 -16.24 17.87
C HIS A 174 4.59 -15.16 16.77
N LEU A 175 4.16 -15.55 15.56
CA LEU A 175 4.06 -14.64 14.42
C LEU A 175 3.05 -13.50 14.68
N ARG A 176 1.89 -13.82 15.28
CA ARG A 176 0.88 -12.81 15.65
C ARG A 176 1.41 -11.78 16.65
N GLU A 177 2.13 -12.22 17.69
CA GLU A 177 2.73 -11.31 18.67
C GLU A 177 3.82 -10.44 18.05
N ARG A 178 4.63 -10.98 17.14
CA ARG A 178 5.65 -10.21 16.41
C ARG A 178 5.04 -9.17 15.47
N LEU A 179 3.95 -9.52 14.79
CA LEU A 179 3.19 -8.58 13.94
C LEU A 179 2.53 -7.48 14.79
N LEU A 180 1.94 -7.82 15.93
CA LEU A 180 1.44 -6.81 16.88
C LEU A 180 2.54 -5.81 17.26
N ASP A 181 3.77 -6.28 17.54
CA ASP A 181 4.89 -5.39 17.86
C ASP A 181 5.20 -4.41 16.73
N ARG A 182 5.20 -4.89 15.48
CA ARG A 182 5.45 -4.05 14.30
C ARG A 182 4.38 -2.99 14.13
N TYR A 183 3.10 -3.37 14.16
CA TYR A 183 2.00 -2.41 14.01
C TYR A 183 1.90 -1.45 15.21
N ALA A 184 2.11 -1.92 16.42
CA ALA A 184 2.10 -1.07 17.60
C ALA A 184 3.23 -0.02 17.57
N ALA A 185 4.44 -0.42 17.15
CA ALA A 185 5.55 0.52 16.99
C ALA A 185 5.27 1.58 15.91
N LEU A 186 4.69 1.16 14.77
CA LEU A 186 4.27 2.08 13.71
C LEU A 186 3.20 3.07 14.20
N TYR A 187 2.14 2.56 14.82
CA TYR A 187 0.98 3.36 15.20
C TYR A 187 1.23 4.24 16.42
N ALA A 188 2.22 3.90 17.25
CA ALA A 188 2.69 4.74 18.35
C ALA A 188 3.68 5.83 17.92
N ALA A 189 4.24 5.77 16.70
CA ALA A 189 5.15 6.79 16.21
C ALA A 189 4.43 8.14 16.11
N PRO A 190 4.95 9.23 16.75
CA PRO A 190 4.19 10.47 16.91
C PRO A 190 3.70 11.09 15.61
N GLU A 191 4.51 11.06 14.55
CA GLU A 191 4.17 11.62 13.25
C GLU A 191 3.07 10.81 12.57
N PHE A 192 3.19 9.47 12.60
CA PHE A 192 2.17 8.58 12.04
C PHE A 192 0.86 8.69 12.84
N ALA A 193 0.91 8.61 14.16
CA ALA A 193 -0.26 8.73 15.03
C ALA A 193 -1.01 10.05 14.77
N TRP A 194 -0.25 11.16 14.63
CA TRP A 194 -0.85 12.46 14.40
C TRP A 194 -1.62 12.55 13.09
N ILE A 195 -1.06 12.04 11.98
CA ILE A 195 -1.71 12.09 10.65
C ILE A 195 -2.83 11.06 10.54
N ALA A 196 -2.61 9.86 11.06
CA ALA A 196 -3.58 8.76 11.00
C ALA A 196 -4.86 9.04 11.79
N ALA A 197 -4.80 9.88 12.82
CA ALA A 197 -5.96 10.35 13.55
C ALA A 197 -6.77 11.43 12.81
N ARG A 198 -6.28 11.98 11.69
CA ARG A 198 -6.89 13.13 11.00
C ARG A 198 -7.23 12.86 9.54
N VAL A 199 -6.56 11.90 8.93
CA VAL A 199 -6.74 11.58 7.51
C VAL A 199 -7.17 10.13 7.37
N PRO A 200 -8.39 9.85 6.89
CA PRO A 200 -8.82 8.48 6.64
C PRO A 200 -7.91 7.76 5.65
N SER A 201 -7.47 6.57 6.03
CA SER A 201 -6.56 5.74 5.26
C SER A 201 -7.30 4.70 4.42
N LEU A 202 -6.81 4.43 3.22
CA LEU A 202 -7.12 3.27 2.39
C LEU A 202 -5.81 2.55 2.10
N MET A 203 -5.70 1.30 2.51
CA MET A 203 -4.44 0.56 2.49
C MET A 203 -4.54 -0.65 1.58
N GLN A 204 -3.46 -0.92 0.85
CA GLN A 204 -3.20 -2.13 0.09
C GLN A 204 -1.93 -2.77 0.65
N TRP A 205 -1.83 -4.07 0.66
CA TRP A 205 -0.62 -4.75 1.08
C TRP A 205 0.33 -5.08 -0.08
N ASP A 206 1.60 -5.33 0.28
CA ASP A 206 2.58 -5.87 -0.64
C ASP A 206 3.37 -7.01 0.02
N ASP A 207 4.46 -7.48 -0.58
CA ASP A 207 5.15 -8.68 -0.09
C ASP A 207 5.71 -8.54 1.32
N HIS A 208 6.35 -7.42 1.67
CA HIS A 208 6.90 -7.21 3.01
C HIS A 208 5.86 -7.14 4.12
N ASP A 209 4.59 -6.87 3.82
CA ASP A 209 3.50 -7.05 4.79
C ASP A 209 3.31 -8.54 5.16
N ILE A 210 3.91 -9.47 4.38
CA ILE A 210 3.93 -10.92 4.60
C ILE A 210 5.35 -11.40 4.86
N CYS A 211 6.23 -11.27 3.89
CA CYS A 211 7.69 -11.45 3.93
C CYS A 211 8.29 -11.11 2.57
N ASP A 212 9.57 -10.74 2.54
CA ASP A 212 10.34 -10.47 1.32
C ASP A 212 10.09 -11.52 0.23
N GLY A 213 9.73 -11.03 -0.97
CA GLY A 213 9.48 -11.82 -2.16
C GLY A 213 8.26 -12.75 -2.08
N TRP A 214 7.26 -12.50 -1.19
CA TRP A 214 6.04 -13.31 -1.19
C TRP A 214 5.33 -13.26 -2.55
N GLY A 215 5.20 -14.44 -3.20
CA GLY A 215 4.69 -14.59 -4.57
C GLY A 215 5.80 -14.95 -5.57
N SER A 216 7.05 -14.53 -5.36
CA SER A 216 8.21 -14.97 -6.14
C SER A 216 8.90 -16.23 -5.56
N LEU A 217 8.62 -16.58 -4.30
CA LEU A 217 9.11 -17.77 -3.64
C LEU A 217 8.63 -19.07 -4.35
N ARG A 218 9.39 -20.16 -4.18
CA ARG A 218 9.01 -21.46 -4.77
C ARG A 218 7.78 -22.03 -4.08
N ARG A 219 6.93 -22.73 -4.85
CA ARG A 219 5.71 -23.36 -4.34
C ARG A 219 5.93 -24.21 -3.09
N ARG A 220 7.05 -24.99 -3.01
CA ARG A 220 7.40 -25.78 -1.82
C ARG A 220 7.58 -24.93 -0.55
N GLN A 221 7.93 -23.66 -0.68
CA GLN A 221 8.11 -22.71 0.42
C GLN A 221 6.74 -22.13 0.83
N THR A 222 6.04 -21.52 -0.11
CA THR A 222 4.74 -20.89 0.15
C THR A 222 3.64 -21.87 0.54
N HIS A 223 3.66 -23.10 0.00
CA HIS A 223 2.70 -24.15 0.35
C HIS A 223 3.16 -25.07 1.47
N SER A 224 4.33 -24.84 2.08
CA SER A 224 4.70 -25.55 3.31
C SER A 224 3.78 -25.15 4.46
N ALA A 225 3.68 -26.04 5.48
CA ALA A 225 2.90 -25.73 6.67
C ALA A 225 3.34 -24.42 7.35
N VAL A 226 4.67 -24.17 7.40
CA VAL A 226 5.22 -22.90 7.91
C VAL A 226 4.84 -21.72 7.04
N GLY A 227 5.00 -21.80 5.71
CA GLY A 227 4.62 -20.73 4.78
C GLY A 227 3.13 -20.39 4.83
N GLN A 228 2.25 -21.38 4.95
CA GLN A 228 0.81 -21.17 5.10
C GLN A 228 0.46 -20.55 6.45
N THR A 229 1.17 -20.93 7.53
CA THR A 229 0.97 -20.32 8.86
C THR A 229 1.42 -18.87 8.86
N LEU A 230 2.54 -18.55 8.21
CA LEU A 230 3.02 -17.17 8.03
C LEU A 230 2.01 -16.34 7.25
N PHE A 231 1.55 -16.82 6.10
CA PHE A 231 0.56 -16.12 5.29
C PHE A 231 -0.75 -15.87 6.04
N ALA A 232 -1.24 -16.88 6.78
CA ALA A 232 -2.46 -16.74 7.57
C ALA A 232 -2.31 -15.68 8.68
N ALA A 233 -1.16 -15.62 9.37
CA ALA A 233 -0.89 -14.62 10.40
C ALA A 233 -0.77 -13.21 9.81
N ALA A 234 -0.05 -13.06 8.69
CA ALA A 234 0.09 -11.79 7.99
C ALA A 234 -1.24 -11.27 7.47
N ARG A 235 -2.05 -12.15 6.83
CA ARG A 235 -3.39 -11.81 6.34
C ARG A 235 -4.34 -11.41 7.45
N GLU A 236 -4.37 -12.14 8.57
CA GLU A 236 -5.15 -11.77 9.76
C GLU A 236 -4.73 -10.38 10.26
N SER A 237 -3.42 -10.11 10.35
CA SER A 237 -2.89 -8.82 10.79
C SER A 237 -3.19 -7.69 9.82
N PHE A 238 -3.11 -7.93 8.51
CA PHE A 238 -3.52 -6.95 7.50
C PHE A 238 -5.00 -6.55 7.67
N LEU A 239 -5.89 -7.53 7.84
CA LEU A 239 -7.32 -7.26 8.07
C LEU A 239 -7.54 -6.44 9.35
N ILE A 240 -6.91 -6.84 10.45
CA ILE A 240 -7.07 -6.17 11.73
C ILE A 240 -6.49 -4.74 11.69
N PHE A 241 -5.21 -4.61 11.35
CA PHE A 241 -4.50 -3.33 11.52
C PHE A 241 -4.67 -2.38 10.34
N GLN A 242 -4.69 -2.88 9.12
CA GLN A 242 -4.78 -2.02 7.94
C GLN A 242 -6.22 -1.80 7.47
N GLN A 243 -7.14 -2.70 7.80
CA GLN A 243 -8.53 -2.63 7.32
C GLN A 243 -9.54 -2.38 8.44
N ALA A 244 -9.12 -2.41 9.71
CA ALA A 244 -9.98 -2.42 10.90
C ALA A 244 -11.12 -3.45 10.76
N ALA A 245 -10.82 -4.64 10.27
CA ALA A 245 -11.76 -5.69 9.92
C ALA A 245 -11.33 -7.04 10.47
N ALA A 246 -12.24 -7.99 10.45
CA ALA A 246 -11.98 -9.39 10.75
C ALA A 246 -12.51 -10.26 9.61
N GLU A 247 -12.13 -11.53 9.56
CA GLU A 247 -12.72 -12.49 8.64
C GLU A 247 -14.23 -12.57 8.84
N GLY A 248 -14.98 -12.52 7.75
CA GLY A 248 -16.45 -12.53 7.78
C GLY A 248 -17.10 -11.18 8.12
N ASP A 249 -16.32 -10.12 8.40
CA ASP A 249 -16.81 -8.75 8.63
C ASP A 249 -15.97 -7.73 7.83
N LEU A 250 -15.85 -7.97 6.52
CA LEU A 250 -15.16 -7.08 5.61
C LEU A 250 -16.02 -5.87 5.26
N PRO A 251 -15.45 -4.65 5.20
CA PRO A 251 -16.13 -3.48 4.68
C PRO A 251 -16.66 -3.67 3.25
N ALA A 252 -17.76 -2.99 2.92
CA ALA A 252 -18.44 -3.10 1.63
C ALA A 252 -17.55 -2.74 0.41
N ARG A 253 -16.47 -2.00 0.63
CA ARG A 253 -15.49 -1.66 -0.42
C ARG A 253 -14.76 -2.88 -1.01
N PHE A 254 -14.65 -4.01 -0.29
CA PHE A 254 -14.02 -5.22 -0.82
C PHE A 254 -14.88 -5.86 -1.90
N HIS A 255 -14.25 -6.22 -3.01
CA HIS A 255 -14.95 -6.84 -4.14
C HIS A 255 -15.41 -8.27 -3.82
N ASP A 256 -14.61 -9.00 -3.06
CA ASP A 256 -14.94 -10.35 -2.58
C ASP A 256 -15.29 -10.31 -1.09
N PRO A 257 -16.59 -10.38 -0.72
CA PRO A 257 -16.99 -10.37 0.68
C PRO A 257 -16.57 -11.65 1.44
N ALA A 258 -16.22 -12.73 0.74
CA ALA A 258 -15.67 -13.96 1.33
C ALA A 258 -14.17 -13.82 1.63
N GLY A 259 -13.51 -12.80 1.06
CA GLY A 259 -12.11 -12.47 1.35
C GLY A 259 -11.09 -13.44 0.75
N HIS A 260 -11.42 -14.22 -0.30
CA HIS A 260 -10.41 -15.04 -0.96
C HIS A 260 -9.31 -14.20 -1.62
N HIS A 261 -9.68 -13.01 -2.13
CA HIS A 261 -8.76 -11.95 -2.47
C HIS A 261 -9.18 -10.64 -1.78
N LEU A 262 -8.23 -9.74 -1.56
CA LEU A 262 -8.43 -8.52 -0.77
C LEU A 262 -8.40 -7.25 -1.63
N GLY A 263 -8.80 -7.36 -2.89
CA GLY A 263 -8.98 -6.21 -3.78
C GLY A 263 -10.23 -5.40 -3.39
N TRP A 264 -10.09 -4.08 -3.44
CA TRP A 264 -11.16 -3.16 -3.04
C TRP A 264 -11.34 -1.99 -4.01
N ARG A 265 -12.51 -1.37 -3.93
CA ARG A 265 -12.84 -0.14 -4.63
C ARG A 265 -13.57 0.83 -3.73
N VAL A 266 -13.39 2.12 -3.96
CA VAL A 266 -14.23 3.19 -3.43
C VAL A 266 -14.56 4.18 -4.54
N GLY A 267 -15.71 4.85 -4.42
CA GLY A 267 -16.18 5.86 -5.38
C GLY A 267 -16.70 7.10 -4.68
N ALA A 268 -16.30 8.27 -5.17
CA ALA A 268 -16.84 9.57 -4.81
C ALA A 268 -17.19 10.32 -6.09
N PRO A 269 -18.00 11.39 -6.05
CA PRO A 269 -18.29 12.20 -7.23
C PRO A 269 -16.99 12.67 -7.94
N GLY A 270 -16.83 12.29 -9.20
CA GLY A 270 -15.64 12.60 -10.00
C GLY A 270 -14.39 11.83 -9.65
N LEU A 271 -14.45 10.81 -8.78
CA LEU A 271 -13.32 10.01 -8.36
C LEU A 271 -13.70 8.54 -8.16
N ARG A 272 -12.94 7.63 -8.76
CA ARG A 272 -12.96 6.19 -8.49
C ARG A 272 -11.54 5.75 -8.10
N ILE A 273 -11.40 5.02 -7.01
CA ILE A 273 -10.12 4.42 -6.58
C ILE A 273 -10.28 2.91 -6.63
N LEU A 274 -9.38 2.24 -7.32
CA LEU A 274 -9.33 0.79 -7.48
C LEU A 274 -8.00 0.27 -6.97
N ALA A 275 -8.03 -0.78 -6.18
CA ALA A 275 -6.84 -1.46 -5.67
C ALA A 275 -7.00 -2.98 -5.85
N PRO A 276 -6.55 -3.57 -6.97
CA PRO A 276 -6.53 -5.01 -7.12
C PRO A 276 -5.52 -5.63 -6.15
N ASP A 277 -5.86 -6.76 -5.59
CA ASP A 277 -4.97 -7.52 -4.73
C ASP A 277 -3.92 -8.26 -5.57
N LEU A 278 -2.65 -7.92 -5.37
CA LEU A 278 -1.54 -8.52 -6.09
C LEU A 278 -0.77 -9.55 -5.28
N ARG A 279 -1.27 -9.94 -4.07
CA ARG A 279 -0.54 -10.83 -3.16
C ARG A 279 -1.29 -12.08 -2.74
N SER A 280 -2.60 -12.02 -2.47
CA SER A 280 -3.36 -13.19 -1.97
C SER A 280 -3.27 -14.41 -2.87
N GLU A 281 -3.47 -14.22 -4.17
CA GLU A 281 -3.49 -15.29 -5.17
C GLU A 281 -2.21 -15.37 -6.02
N ARG A 282 -1.17 -14.60 -5.64
CA ARG A 282 0.06 -14.49 -6.42
C ARG A 282 0.85 -15.78 -6.45
N THR A 283 1.49 -16.03 -7.57
CA THR A 283 2.44 -17.13 -7.76
C THR A 283 3.63 -16.64 -8.60
N ARG A 284 4.69 -17.44 -8.68
CA ARG A 284 5.86 -17.15 -9.55
C ARG A 284 5.53 -16.93 -11.04
N ARG A 285 4.33 -17.26 -11.48
CA ARG A 285 3.90 -17.16 -12.89
C ARG A 285 2.64 -16.33 -13.09
N SER A 286 2.01 -15.92 -12.00
CA SER A 286 0.78 -15.14 -12.00
C SER A 286 0.89 -14.00 -11.01
N VAL A 287 0.65 -12.78 -11.46
CA VAL A 287 0.60 -11.59 -10.60
C VAL A 287 -0.72 -11.52 -9.84
N MET A 288 -1.82 -11.87 -10.51
CA MET A 288 -3.15 -11.97 -9.91
C MET A 288 -3.76 -13.34 -10.21
N GLY A 289 -4.59 -13.83 -9.30
CA GLY A 289 -5.40 -15.02 -9.54
C GLY A 289 -6.77 -14.72 -10.10
N PRO A 290 -7.65 -15.75 -10.16
CA PRO A 290 -9.00 -15.63 -10.73
C PRO A 290 -9.84 -14.53 -10.09
N GLY A 291 -9.78 -14.35 -8.76
CA GLY A 291 -10.54 -13.33 -8.02
C GLY A 291 -10.11 -11.91 -8.40
N GLY A 292 -8.83 -11.61 -8.39
CA GLY A 292 -8.29 -10.32 -8.80
C GLY A 292 -8.65 -9.99 -10.27
N TRP A 293 -8.56 -10.97 -11.18
CA TRP A 293 -8.98 -10.79 -12.57
C TRP A 293 -10.48 -10.57 -12.72
N ALA A 294 -11.32 -11.27 -11.94
CA ALA A 294 -12.78 -11.08 -11.96
C ALA A 294 -13.14 -9.65 -11.54
N MET A 295 -12.50 -9.12 -10.48
CA MET A 295 -12.65 -7.75 -10.05
C MET A 295 -12.30 -6.77 -11.16
N MET A 296 -11.10 -6.88 -11.75
CA MET A 296 -10.64 -5.95 -12.76
C MET A 296 -11.48 -6.00 -14.05
N ASP A 297 -11.92 -7.18 -14.46
CA ASP A 297 -12.83 -7.36 -15.59
C ASP A 297 -14.22 -6.76 -15.32
N ALA A 298 -14.70 -6.81 -14.07
CA ALA A 298 -15.96 -6.19 -13.65
C ALA A 298 -15.85 -4.66 -13.68
N GLU A 299 -14.76 -4.11 -13.11
CA GLU A 299 -14.53 -2.67 -13.06
C GLU A 299 -14.26 -2.06 -14.44
N ALA A 300 -13.69 -2.82 -15.38
CA ALA A 300 -13.53 -2.37 -16.76
C ALA A 300 -14.84 -2.23 -17.52
N ARG A 301 -15.89 -2.97 -17.12
CA ARG A 301 -17.25 -2.83 -17.68
C ARG A 301 -18.02 -1.65 -17.10
N ASN A 302 -17.63 -1.18 -15.91
CA ASN A 302 -18.26 -0.06 -15.22
C ASN A 302 -17.57 1.25 -15.61
N ARG A 303 -18.26 2.09 -16.35
CA ARG A 303 -17.73 3.42 -16.70
C ARG A 303 -17.66 4.30 -15.48
N ALA A 304 -16.54 5.00 -15.30
CA ALA A 304 -16.38 6.01 -14.27
C ALA A 304 -16.80 7.39 -14.80
N SER A 305 -17.51 8.14 -13.96
CA SER A 305 -17.65 9.57 -14.17
C SER A 305 -16.52 10.29 -13.41
N GLY A 306 -15.51 10.77 -14.12
CA GLY A 306 -14.36 11.43 -13.51
C GLY A 306 -13.08 10.60 -13.55
N ARG A 307 -12.14 10.85 -12.63
CA ARG A 307 -10.82 10.22 -12.63
C ARG A 307 -10.82 8.86 -11.94
N THR A 308 -10.20 7.90 -12.57
CA THR A 308 -9.85 6.61 -11.94
C THR A 308 -8.41 6.63 -11.47
N LEU A 309 -8.18 6.41 -10.18
CA LEU A 309 -6.87 6.09 -9.60
C LEU A 309 -6.78 4.58 -9.44
N LEU A 310 -5.88 3.95 -10.18
CA LEU A 310 -5.57 2.54 -10.05
C LEU A 310 -4.33 2.39 -9.15
N ILE A 311 -4.53 1.90 -7.94
CA ILE A 311 -3.45 1.62 -7.00
C ILE A 311 -2.90 0.24 -7.31
N SER A 312 -1.65 0.17 -7.73
CA SER A 312 -0.94 -1.08 -7.98
C SER A 312 0.27 -1.11 -7.06
N SER A 313 0.36 -2.07 -6.12
CA SER A 313 1.49 -2.11 -5.19
C SER A 313 2.80 -2.16 -5.98
N VAL A 314 2.85 -2.97 -7.02
CA VAL A 314 3.97 -3.10 -7.96
C VAL A 314 3.75 -2.21 -9.21
N PRO A 315 4.77 -1.48 -9.70
CA PRO A 315 4.65 -0.63 -10.89
C PRO A 315 4.15 -1.38 -12.13
N LEU A 316 3.00 -0.93 -12.68
CA LEU A 316 2.40 -1.52 -13.87
C LEU A 316 3.13 -1.10 -15.17
N LEU A 317 3.51 0.18 -15.28
CA LEU A 317 4.27 0.71 -16.40
C LEU A 317 5.74 0.80 -16.02
N GLY A 318 6.59 0.00 -16.63
CA GLY A 318 8.00 -0.07 -16.29
C GLY A 318 8.90 -0.22 -17.50
N PRO A 319 10.23 -0.16 -17.29
CA PRO A 319 11.22 -0.33 -18.33
C PRO A 319 11.29 -1.80 -18.77
N ARG A 320 12.07 -2.05 -19.81
CA ARG A 320 12.33 -3.41 -20.30
C ARG A 320 13.24 -4.19 -19.36
N LEU A 321 12.67 -4.88 -18.37
CA LEU A 321 13.42 -5.66 -17.39
C LEU A 321 14.04 -6.95 -17.98
N SER A 322 13.52 -7.47 -19.11
CA SER A 322 14.05 -8.70 -19.72
C SER A 322 15.54 -8.63 -20.11
N ILE A 323 16.08 -7.42 -20.35
CA ILE A 323 17.51 -7.21 -20.58
C ILE A 323 18.27 -7.33 -19.26
N LEU A 324 17.73 -6.75 -18.18
CA LEU A 324 18.33 -6.80 -16.87
C LEU A 324 18.31 -8.21 -16.28
N GLU A 325 17.18 -8.93 -16.42
CA GLU A 325 17.07 -10.36 -16.05
C GLU A 325 18.14 -11.22 -16.78
N ALA A 326 18.34 -10.97 -18.08
CA ALA A 326 19.35 -11.68 -18.86
C ALA A 326 20.79 -11.39 -18.38
N LEU A 327 21.08 -10.15 -18.01
CA LEU A 327 22.37 -9.74 -17.45
C LEU A 327 22.60 -10.34 -16.06
N MET A 328 21.60 -10.36 -15.21
CA MET A 328 21.69 -10.88 -13.84
C MET A 328 21.85 -12.39 -13.82
N ALA A 329 21.22 -13.12 -14.74
CA ALA A 329 21.41 -14.56 -14.89
C ALA A 329 22.90 -14.96 -15.15
N VAL A 330 23.72 -14.03 -15.66
CA VAL A 330 25.14 -14.25 -15.97
C VAL A 330 26.09 -13.71 -14.88
N ILE A 331 25.64 -12.81 -14.00
CA ILE A 331 26.48 -12.15 -12.99
C ILE A 331 26.10 -12.64 -11.59
N PRO A 332 26.89 -13.52 -10.94
CA PRO A 332 26.53 -14.14 -9.65
C PRO A 332 26.27 -13.12 -8.52
N ARG A 333 26.96 -11.97 -8.52
CA ARG A 333 26.79 -10.92 -7.51
C ARG A 333 25.45 -10.18 -7.61
N MET A 334 24.75 -10.30 -8.72
CA MET A 334 23.46 -9.66 -8.96
C MET A 334 22.26 -10.59 -8.71
N GLN A 335 22.50 -11.87 -8.40
CA GLN A 335 21.44 -12.85 -8.12
C GLN A 335 20.59 -12.48 -6.89
N LYS A 336 21.14 -11.69 -5.97
CA LYS A 336 20.41 -11.17 -4.81
C LYS A 336 19.21 -10.29 -5.21
N TYR A 337 19.27 -9.63 -6.35
CA TYR A 337 18.20 -8.77 -6.88
C TYR A 337 17.32 -9.48 -7.92
N GLU A 338 17.52 -10.79 -8.13
CA GLU A 338 16.74 -11.54 -9.12
C GLU A 338 15.28 -11.73 -8.66
N ASP A 339 15.06 -11.90 -7.37
CA ASP A 339 13.73 -12.09 -6.81
C ASP A 339 12.92 -10.77 -6.89
N ASP A 340 13.52 -9.60 -6.60
CA ASP A 340 12.88 -8.29 -6.77
C ASP A 340 12.45 -8.02 -8.22
N LEU A 341 13.29 -8.41 -9.19
CA LEU A 341 12.94 -8.26 -10.61
C LEU A 341 11.83 -9.21 -11.05
N ARG A 342 11.79 -10.41 -10.48
CA ARG A 342 10.72 -11.37 -10.76
C ARG A 342 9.40 -10.96 -10.19
N ASP A 343 9.41 -10.08 -9.19
CA ASP A 343 8.20 -9.56 -8.59
C ASP A 343 7.48 -8.54 -9.47
N GLN A 344 8.16 -7.97 -10.47
CA GLN A 344 7.63 -6.95 -11.35
C GLN A 344 6.65 -7.50 -12.40
N TRP A 345 5.63 -6.69 -12.77
CA TRP A 345 4.76 -6.95 -13.92
C TRP A 345 5.55 -7.19 -15.21
N GLN A 346 6.67 -6.47 -15.40
CA GLN A 346 7.53 -6.50 -16.57
C GLN A 346 8.41 -7.75 -16.64
N SER A 347 8.42 -8.56 -15.59
CA SER A 347 9.15 -9.82 -15.56
C SER A 347 8.73 -10.72 -16.73
N ARG A 348 9.70 -11.44 -17.26
CA ARG A 348 9.47 -12.38 -18.35
C ARG A 348 8.41 -13.44 -18.01
N ALA A 349 8.35 -13.84 -16.73
CA ALA A 349 7.40 -14.82 -16.24
C ALA A 349 5.94 -14.33 -16.31
N HIS A 350 5.72 -13.03 -16.18
CA HIS A 350 4.40 -12.40 -16.10
C HIS A 350 3.95 -11.72 -17.40
N ARG A 351 4.71 -11.85 -18.49
CA ARG A 351 4.53 -11.06 -19.71
C ARG A 351 3.14 -11.12 -20.31
N GLU A 352 2.45 -12.26 -20.28
CA GLU A 352 1.10 -12.39 -20.83
C GLU A 352 0.05 -11.72 -19.94
N GLU A 353 0.17 -11.88 -18.62
CA GLU A 353 -0.69 -11.19 -17.67
C GLU A 353 -0.48 -9.68 -17.71
N TRP A 354 0.77 -9.24 -17.79
CA TRP A 354 1.10 -7.82 -17.99
C TRP A 354 0.42 -7.25 -19.24
N ARG A 355 0.50 -7.95 -20.36
CA ARG A 355 -0.19 -7.56 -21.60
C ARG A 355 -1.71 -7.56 -21.43
N ARG A 356 -2.29 -8.52 -20.68
CA ARG A 356 -3.72 -8.54 -20.36
C ARG A 356 -4.11 -7.30 -19.58
N MET A 357 -3.39 -6.96 -18.50
CA MET A 357 -3.65 -5.79 -17.68
C MET A 357 -3.50 -4.49 -18.49
N LEU A 358 -2.45 -4.38 -19.31
CA LEU A 358 -2.26 -3.21 -20.16
C LEU A 358 -3.38 -3.01 -21.19
N ARG A 359 -3.94 -4.10 -21.76
CA ARG A 359 -5.12 -3.99 -22.65
C ARG A 359 -6.34 -3.50 -21.86
N LEU A 360 -6.55 -4.05 -20.67
CA LEU A 360 -7.68 -3.72 -19.82
C LEU A 360 -7.63 -2.23 -19.40
N VAL A 361 -6.52 -1.74 -18.87
CA VAL A 361 -6.38 -0.33 -18.48
C VAL A 361 -6.44 0.63 -19.68
N ARG A 362 -5.92 0.21 -20.85
CA ARG A 362 -6.09 0.95 -22.12
C ARG A 362 -7.56 1.11 -22.48
N ASP A 363 -8.33 0.02 -22.38
CA ASP A 363 -9.74 0.01 -22.76
C ASP A 363 -10.57 0.82 -21.75
N MET A 364 -10.25 0.75 -20.47
CA MET A 364 -10.81 1.62 -19.42
C MET A 364 -10.51 3.10 -19.72
N ALA A 365 -9.26 3.46 -19.94
CA ALA A 365 -8.86 4.85 -20.22
C ALA A 365 -9.57 5.44 -21.45
N ARG A 366 -9.81 4.62 -22.47
CA ARG A 366 -10.57 5.03 -23.66
C ARG A 366 -12.07 5.19 -23.42
N ALA A 367 -12.63 4.35 -22.53
CA ALA A 367 -14.04 4.40 -22.18
C ALA A 367 -14.37 5.59 -21.27
N ASP A 368 -13.45 5.93 -20.36
CA ASP A 368 -13.61 6.95 -19.33
C ASP A 368 -13.05 8.32 -19.75
N GLY A 369 -12.69 8.51 -21.03
CA GLY A 369 -12.25 9.81 -21.56
C GLY A 369 -10.90 10.30 -21.01
N GLU A 370 -9.89 9.41 -20.91
CA GLU A 370 -8.50 9.71 -20.53
C GLU A 370 -8.22 9.93 -19.04
N ASN A 371 -9.18 9.68 -18.18
CA ASN A 371 -9.10 10.01 -16.77
C ASN A 371 -8.54 8.86 -15.89
N LEU A 372 -7.61 8.02 -16.42
CA LEU A 372 -7.00 6.94 -15.65
C LEU A 372 -5.53 7.26 -15.31
N THR A 373 -5.21 7.18 -14.04
CA THR A 373 -3.85 7.33 -13.52
C THR A 373 -3.52 6.12 -12.67
N VAL A 374 -2.37 5.48 -12.91
CA VAL A 374 -1.83 4.42 -12.07
C VAL A 374 -0.92 5.03 -11.01
N VAL A 375 -1.06 4.59 -9.76
CA VAL A 375 -0.21 5.02 -8.65
C VAL A 375 0.42 3.79 -8.03
N SER A 376 1.72 3.80 -7.78
CA SER A 376 2.47 2.60 -7.35
C SER A 376 3.57 2.91 -6.35
N GLY A 377 3.95 1.89 -5.59
CA GLY A 377 5.08 1.89 -4.64
C GLY A 377 6.24 0.99 -5.05
N GLU A 378 6.71 0.21 -4.15
CA GLU A 378 7.62 -0.96 -4.13
C GLU A 378 9.10 -0.66 -4.50
N ILE A 379 9.43 0.03 -5.56
CA ILE A 379 10.81 0.13 -6.09
C ILE A 379 11.76 1.10 -5.35
N HIS A 380 11.35 1.70 -4.24
CA HIS A 380 12.11 2.64 -3.39
C HIS A 380 12.70 3.85 -4.15
N LEU A 381 12.00 4.26 -5.20
CA LEU A 381 12.36 5.39 -6.08
C LEU A 381 11.13 6.24 -6.36
N ALA A 382 11.34 7.52 -6.67
CA ALA A 382 10.32 8.31 -7.33
C ALA A 382 10.52 8.25 -8.85
N ALA A 383 9.46 7.95 -9.58
CA ALA A 383 9.49 7.83 -11.04
C ALA A 383 8.14 8.15 -11.69
N ARG A 384 8.17 8.45 -12.99
CA ARG A 384 6.96 8.61 -13.80
C ARG A 384 7.08 7.81 -15.09
N ALA A 385 6.03 7.07 -15.42
CA ALA A 385 5.92 6.37 -16.68
C ALA A 385 4.68 6.81 -17.44
N VAL A 386 4.72 6.73 -18.75
CA VAL A 386 3.60 7.08 -19.64
C VAL A 386 3.42 6.00 -20.67
N MET A 387 2.19 5.50 -20.82
CA MET A 387 1.79 4.68 -21.97
C MET A 387 1.00 5.54 -22.95
N ASP A 388 1.58 5.76 -24.13
CA ASP A 388 0.96 6.54 -25.19
C ASP A 388 -0.10 5.70 -25.92
N LEU A 389 -1.35 6.16 -25.91
CA LEU A 389 -2.50 5.49 -26.54
C LEU A 389 -2.82 6.06 -27.94
N GLY A 390 -2.06 7.07 -28.37
CA GLY A 390 -2.28 7.80 -29.63
C GLY A 390 -3.40 8.85 -29.54
N LYS A 391 -3.41 9.80 -30.47
CA LYS A 391 -4.39 10.90 -30.54
C LYS A 391 -4.40 11.83 -29.32
N GLY A 392 -3.29 11.97 -28.61
CA GLY A 392 -3.18 12.74 -27.38
C GLY A 392 -3.60 12.00 -26.12
N LEU A 393 -4.15 10.79 -26.23
CA LEU A 393 -4.53 9.91 -25.13
C LEU A 393 -3.30 9.30 -24.47
N ARG A 394 -3.24 9.28 -23.15
CA ARG A 394 -2.17 8.63 -22.41
C ARG A 394 -2.63 8.08 -21.07
N ILE A 395 -1.91 7.12 -20.54
CA ILE A 395 -2.02 6.68 -19.15
C ILE A 395 -0.74 7.10 -18.45
N ASP A 396 -0.87 7.91 -17.41
CA ASP A 396 0.24 8.26 -16.52
C ASP A 396 0.32 7.23 -15.39
N GLN A 397 1.54 6.76 -15.09
CA GLN A 397 1.85 6.08 -13.84
C GLN A 397 2.79 6.94 -13.01
N LEU A 398 2.43 7.11 -11.76
CA LEU A 398 3.15 7.89 -10.77
C LEU A 398 3.67 6.93 -9.70
N VAL A 399 4.98 6.81 -9.59
CA VAL A 399 5.63 5.97 -8.60
C VAL A 399 6.15 6.84 -7.48
N ALA A 400 5.72 6.55 -6.25
CA ALA A 400 6.26 7.14 -5.04
C ALA A 400 6.48 6.04 -4.01
N SER A 401 7.73 5.82 -3.65
CA SER A 401 8.13 4.69 -2.82
C SER A 401 9.24 5.08 -1.87
N GLY A 402 9.17 4.49 -0.66
CA GLY A 402 10.11 4.77 0.40
C GLY A 402 9.74 6.00 1.23
N ILE A 403 8.56 6.01 1.88
CA ILE A 403 8.26 7.06 2.87
C ILE A 403 9.19 6.94 4.09
N ALA A 404 9.56 5.74 4.49
CA ALA A 404 10.53 5.45 5.53
C ALA A 404 11.69 4.57 5.04
N HIS A 405 11.50 3.77 3.99
CA HIS A 405 12.56 2.98 3.38
C HIS A 405 13.63 3.86 2.75
N ARG A 406 14.91 3.54 3.01
CA ARG A 406 16.03 4.25 2.39
C ARG A 406 16.11 3.93 0.89
N PRO A 407 16.45 4.91 0.05
CA PRO A 407 16.55 4.68 -1.38
C PRO A 407 17.74 3.78 -1.72
N PRO A 408 17.68 3.04 -2.84
CA PRO A 408 18.80 2.26 -3.32
C PRO A 408 19.97 3.18 -3.73
N PRO A 409 21.20 2.64 -3.90
CA PRO A 409 22.34 3.42 -4.31
C PRO A 409 22.10 4.22 -5.60
N ARG A 410 22.56 5.47 -5.65
CA ARG A 410 22.39 6.35 -6.84
C ARG A 410 22.92 5.73 -8.14
N ALA A 411 23.92 4.84 -8.06
CA ALA A 411 24.44 4.10 -9.21
C ALA A 411 23.38 3.17 -9.83
N TRP A 412 22.55 2.54 -9.00
CA TRP A 412 21.42 1.71 -9.44
C TRP A 412 20.38 2.53 -10.19
N ALA A 413 19.94 3.65 -9.61
CA ALA A 413 19.02 4.57 -10.29
C ALA A 413 19.61 5.07 -11.63
N GLY A 414 20.92 5.30 -11.71
CA GLY A 414 21.62 5.64 -12.93
C GLY A 414 21.63 4.53 -14.00
N LEU A 415 21.71 3.27 -13.58
CA LEU A 415 21.59 2.11 -14.47
C LEU A 415 20.16 2.02 -15.03
N LEU A 416 19.16 2.11 -14.16
CA LEU A 416 17.74 2.11 -14.57
C LEU A 416 17.43 3.28 -15.51
N ASP A 417 17.99 4.48 -15.28
CA ASP A 417 17.81 5.64 -16.16
C ASP A 417 18.35 5.38 -17.57
N ARG A 418 19.46 4.66 -17.71
CA ARG A 418 20.00 4.25 -19.02
C ARG A 418 19.12 3.19 -19.70
N LEU A 419 18.66 2.18 -18.99
CA LEU A 419 17.76 1.16 -19.49
C LEU A 419 16.41 1.75 -19.93
N ALA A 420 15.91 2.72 -19.20
CA ALA A 420 14.66 3.42 -19.51
C ALA A 420 14.70 4.18 -20.86
N GLN A 421 15.90 4.53 -21.34
CA GLN A 421 16.05 5.19 -22.66
C GLN A 421 15.69 4.26 -23.82
N LEU A 422 15.75 2.95 -23.62
CA LEU A 422 15.42 1.97 -24.65
C LEU A 422 13.91 1.88 -24.91
N GLY A 423 13.09 2.38 -23.95
CA GLY A 423 11.64 2.23 -23.99
C GLY A 423 11.18 0.77 -23.95
N GLU A 424 9.89 0.56 -23.87
CA GLU A 424 9.26 -0.76 -23.98
C GLU A 424 7.93 -0.62 -24.75
N ALA A 425 7.58 -1.60 -25.56
CA ALA A 425 6.31 -1.65 -26.27
C ALA A 425 5.70 -3.05 -26.15
N PRO A 426 5.22 -3.43 -24.94
CA PRO A 426 4.62 -4.75 -24.69
C PRO A 426 3.34 -4.96 -25.50
N LEU A 427 2.62 -3.89 -25.80
CA LEU A 427 1.54 -3.83 -26.77
C LEU A 427 2.01 -3.08 -28.02
N ALA A 428 1.90 -3.72 -29.17
CA ALA A 428 2.21 -3.06 -30.45
C ALA A 428 1.42 -1.73 -30.58
N ARG A 429 2.07 -0.65 -30.99
CA ARG A 429 1.53 0.71 -31.14
C ARG A 429 1.31 1.51 -29.83
N TYR A 430 1.55 0.95 -28.64
CA TYR A 430 1.38 1.65 -27.36
C TYR A 430 2.69 1.62 -26.56
N PRO A 431 3.67 2.46 -26.93
CA PRO A 431 4.96 2.48 -26.24
C PRO A 431 4.83 3.01 -24.82
N ILE A 432 5.58 2.40 -23.92
CA ILE A 432 5.78 2.87 -22.55
C ILE A 432 7.12 3.62 -22.50
N ARG A 433 7.09 4.81 -21.93
CA ARG A 433 8.27 5.65 -21.71
C ARG A 433 8.37 6.04 -20.24
N ILE A 434 9.56 5.93 -19.70
CA ILE A 434 9.85 6.51 -18.38
C ILE A 434 10.24 7.96 -18.62
N GLU A 435 9.48 8.88 -18.08
CA GLU A 435 9.70 10.31 -18.21
C GLU A 435 10.38 10.89 -16.95
N ARG A 436 10.89 12.10 -17.07
CA ARG A 436 11.44 12.82 -15.90
C ARG A 436 10.30 13.37 -15.07
N LEU A 437 10.50 13.38 -13.76
CA LEU A 437 9.63 14.15 -12.88
C LEU A 437 9.79 15.66 -13.19
N PRO A 438 8.74 16.46 -13.00
CA PRO A 438 8.84 17.89 -13.15
C PRO A 438 10.02 18.47 -12.33
N GLY A 439 10.85 19.28 -12.96
CA GLY A 439 12.03 19.89 -12.34
C GLY A 439 13.21 18.95 -12.09
N GLN A 440 13.11 17.65 -12.38
CA GLN A 440 14.19 16.70 -12.16
C GLN A 440 15.00 16.41 -13.45
N ARG A 441 16.30 16.16 -13.28
CA ARG A 441 17.19 15.84 -14.39
C ARG A 441 17.20 14.36 -14.76
N ARG A 442 16.84 13.47 -13.82
CA ARG A 442 16.84 12.01 -13.98
C ARG A 442 15.40 11.50 -14.03
N ARG A 443 15.19 10.35 -14.65
CA ARG A 443 13.91 9.63 -14.71
C ARG A 443 13.60 8.89 -13.41
N TYR A 444 14.64 8.41 -12.72
CA TYR A 444 14.56 7.75 -11.43
C TYR A 444 15.27 8.61 -10.39
N VAL A 445 14.54 8.99 -9.36
CA VAL A 445 15.05 9.80 -8.25
C VAL A 445 15.18 8.91 -7.02
N ALA A 446 16.43 8.66 -6.59
CA ALA A 446 16.77 7.87 -5.42
C ALA A 446 16.77 8.75 -4.17
N GLU A 447 15.57 9.02 -3.67
CA GLU A 447 15.30 9.78 -2.44
C GLU A 447 14.03 9.23 -1.79
N ARG A 448 13.95 9.26 -0.46
CA ARG A 448 12.67 9.01 0.22
C ARG A 448 11.65 10.03 -0.26
N ASN A 449 10.42 9.60 -0.42
CA ASN A 449 9.42 10.45 -1.03
C ASN A 449 7.98 10.01 -0.73
N TYR A 450 7.04 10.91 -0.98
CA TYR A 450 5.62 10.64 -1.10
C TYR A 450 5.00 11.46 -2.23
N LEU A 451 3.82 11.05 -2.69
CA LEU A 451 3.09 11.72 -3.76
C LEU A 451 1.91 12.51 -3.19
N MET A 452 1.68 13.68 -3.75
CA MET A 452 0.48 14.48 -3.53
C MET A 452 -0.32 14.55 -4.81
N LEU A 453 -1.58 14.16 -4.76
CA LEU A 453 -2.57 14.35 -5.82
C LEU A 453 -3.51 15.46 -5.38
N ALA A 454 -3.90 16.32 -6.31
CA ALA A 454 -4.85 17.39 -6.04
C ALA A 454 -5.86 17.52 -7.18
N ARG A 455 -7.14 17.71 -6.81
CA ARG A 455 -8.19 18.17 -7.71
C ARG A 455 -8.53 19.60 -7.34
N ARG A 456 -8.47 20.50 -8.33
CA ARG A 456 -8.87 21.90 -8.21
C ARG A 456 -9.69 22.29 -9.42
N SER A 457 -10.93 22.71 -9.20
CA SER A 457 -11.87 23.07 -10.28
C SER A 457 -11.89 22.02 -11.39
N GLU A 458 -12.08 20.75 -11.02
CA GLU A 458 -12.10 19.56 -11.88
C GLU A 458 -10.77 19.19 -12.56
N ARG A 459 -9.71 19.97 -12.36
CA ARG A 459 -8.39 19.69 -12.91
C ARG A 459 -7.55 18.93 -11.89
N TRP A 460 -6.90 17.87 -12.35
CA TRP A 460 -6.02 17.07 -11.52
C TRP A 460 -4.55 17.41 -11.75
N SER A 461 -3.81 17.41 -10.68
CA SER A 461 -2.35 17.55 -10.69
C SER A 461 -1.70 16.59 -9.70
N ALA A 462 -0.41 16.33 -9.92
CA ALA A 462 0.42 15.53 -9.04
C ALA A 462 1.75 16.23 -8.76
N ALA A 463 2.28 16.08 -7.55
CA ALA A 463 3.61 16.54 -7.18
C ALA A 463 4.24 15.54 -6.20
N TRP A 464 5.55 15.33 -6.30
CA TRP A 464 6.32 14.55 -5.34
C TRP A 464 6.95 15.45 -4.30
N GLU A 465 6.94 15.02 -3.06
CA GLU A 465 7.80 15.57 -2.01
C GLU A 465 9.02 14.65 -1.88
N LEU A 466 10.17 15.16 -2.25
CA LEU A 466 11.46 14.47 -2.21
C LEU A 466 12.24 14.89 -0.97
N GLU A 467 12.91 13.95 -0.31
CA GLU A 467 13.62 14.23 0.95
C GLU A 467 14.66 15.34 0.84
N THR A 468 15.47 15.32 -0.19
CA THR A 468 16.53 16.33 -0.44
C THR A 468 16.06 17.36 -1.47
N GLY A 469 15.40 16.91 -2.52
CA GLY A 469 14.96 17.75 -3.63
C GLY A 469 13.76 18.64 -3.32
N GLY A 470 13.05 18.40 -2.21
CA GLY A 470 11.83 19.13 -1.85
C GLY A 470 10.67 18.82 -2.80
N ARG A 471 9.67 19.68 -2.80
CA ARG A 471 8.48 19.51 -3.64
C ARG A 471 8.80 19.78 -5.10
N THR A 472 8.40 18.87 -5.98
CA THR A 472 8.47 19.09 -7.43
C THR A 472 7.39 20.08 -7.89
N PRO A 473 7.59 20.76 -9.05
CA PRO A 473 6.51 21.46 -9.72
C PRO A 473 5.31 20.54 -9.97
N ASP A 474 4.10 21.12 -10.03
CA ASP A 474 2.87 20.37 -10.29
C ASP A 474 2.88 19.80 -11.73
N LEU A 475 2.57 18.53 -11.85
CA LEU A 475 2.32 17.83 -13.10
C LEU A 475 0.82 17.84 -13.37
N ALA A 476 0.38 18.41 -14.49
CA ALA A 476 -1.01 18.29 -14.93
C ALA A 476 -1.30 16.85 -15.41
N LEU A 477 -2.40 16.27 -14.93
CA LEU A 477 -2.85 14.92 -15.24
C LEU A 477 -4.04 14.95 -16.20
#